data_0eeef2129ad1ce9342f50dabc9401bcd
#
_entry.id   0eeef2129ad1ce9342f50dabc9401bcd
#
_cell.length_a   1.000
_cell.length_b   1.000
_cell.length_c   1.000
_cell.angle_alpha   90.00
_cell.angle_beta   90.00
_cell.angle_gamma   90.00
#
_symmetry.space_group_name_H-M   'P 1'
#
loop_
_entity.id
_entity.type
_entity.pdbx_description
1 polymer ?
#
loop_
_entity_poly.entity_id
_entity_poly.type
_entity_poly.pdbx_seq_one_letter_code
_entity_poly.pdbx_strand_id
1 'polypeptide(L)' 'SYDAAKDAVASAEKAYSISEKSYEVGSATLTDLNDAQLALTQARLAESQAVYNFIVAKTQLEQTLGQDFTE' A
#
# COMPACT_ATOMS: atom_id res chain seq x y z
N SER A 1 5.89 3.81 7.83
CA SER A 1 6.89 2.75 7.69
C SER A 1 6.36 1.62 6.81
N TYR A 2 7.26 0.79 6.35
CA TYR A 2 6.89 -0.35 5.51
C TYR A 2 5.95 -1.31 6.26
N ASP A 3 6.24 -1.58 7.52
CA ASP A 3 5.40 -2.49 8.33
C ASP A 3 3.99 -1.95 8.48
N ALA A 4 3.84 -0.65 8.73
CA ALA A 4 2.53 -0.03 8.83
C ALA A 4 1.78 -0.10 7.50
N ALA A 5 2.46 0.13 6.39
CA ALA A 5 1.86 0.04 5.06
C ALA A 5 1.40 -1.39 4.76
N LYS A 6 2.20 -2.38 5.14
CA LYS A 6 1.86 -3.79 4.96
C LYS A 6 0.62 -4.17 5.79
N ASP A 7 0.54 -3.70 7.03
CA ASP A 7 -0.62 -3.93 7.88
C ASP A 7 -1.87 -3.26 7.30
N ALA A 8 -1.72 -2.08 6.72
CA ALA A 8 -2.83 -1.38 6.07
C ALA A 8 -3.37 -2.18 4.89
N VAL A 9 -2.50 -2.79 4.09
CA VAL A 9 -2.92 -3.65 2.99
C VAL A 9 -3.69 -4.85 3.50
N ALA A 10 -3.20 -5.52 4.54
CA ALA A 10 -3.87 -6.68 5.12
C ALA A 10 -5.26 -6.32 5.63
N SER A 11 -5.39 -5.17 6.31
CA SER A 11 -6.68 -4.68 6.80
C SER A 11 -7.63 -4.36 5.65
N ALA A 12 -7.12 -3.73 4.58
CA ALA A 12 -7.91 -3.37 3.42
C ALA A 12 -8.38 -4.61 2.65
N GLU A 13 -7.53 -5.64 2.55
CA GLU A 13 -7.91 -6.90 1.92
C GLU A 13 -9.04 -7.59 2.68
N LYS A 14 -8.95 -7.58 4.00
CA LYS A 14 -10.00 -8.15 4.84
C LYS A 14 -11.31 -7.38 4.69
N ALA A 15 -11.25 -6.04 4.70
CA ALA A 15 -12.41 -5.20 4.51
C ALA A 15 -13.05 -5.42 3.14
N TYR A 16 -12.24 -5.56 2.10
CA TYR A 16 -12.74 -5.85 0.76
C TYR A 16 -13.46 -7.20 0.72
N SER A 17 -12.89 -8.23 1.31
CA SER A 17 -13.49 -9.55 1.36
C SER A 17 -14.85 -9.52 2.06
N ILE A 18 -14.96 -8.77 3.15
CA ILE A 18 -16.22 -8.61 3.88
C ILE A 18 -17.24 -7.88 3.00
N SER A 19 -16.83 -6.80 2.33
CA SER A 19 -17.70 -6.04 1.44
C SER A 19 -18.19 -6.88 0.28
N GLU A 20 -17.34 -7.73 -0.27
CA GLU A 20 -17.69 -8.62 -1.37
C GLU A 20 -18.77 -9.60 -0.95
N LYS A 21 -18.63 -10.21 0.22
CA LYS A 21 -19.63 -11.12 0.76
C LYS A 21 -20.94 -10.41 1.08
N SER A 22 -20.86 -9.20 1.63
CA SER A 22 -22.03 -8.39 1.93
C SER A 22 -22.78 -8.03 0.64
N TYR A 23 -22.04 -7.73 -0.43
CA TYR A 23 -22.65 -7.44 -1.72
C TYR A 23 -23.37 -8.67 -2.28
N GLU A 24 -22.75 -9.83 -2.19
CA GLU A 24 -23.34 -11.09 -2.68
C GLU A 24 -24.67 -11.41 -2.01
N VAL A 25 -24.81 -11.14 -0.71
CA VAL A 25 -26.05 -11.42 0.03
C VAL A 25 -27.01 -10.23 0.02
N GLY A 26 -26.66 -9.14 -0.70
CA GLY A 26 -27.54 -7.99 -0.84
C GLY A 26 -27.51 -7.03 0.33
N SER A 27 -26.55 -7.16 1.25
CA SER A 27 -26.43 -6.28 2.41
C SER A 27 -25.63 -5.01 2.13
N ALA A 28 -24.88 -4.97 1.04
CA ALA A 28 -24.08 -3.82 0.64
C ALA A 28 -24.39 -3.44 -0.80
N THR A 29 -24.16 -2.18 -1.14
CA THR A 29 -24.37 -1.68 -2.50
C THR A 29 -23.11 -1.84 -3.33
N LEU A 30 -23.25 -1.70 -4.64
CA LEU A 30 -22.09 -1.70 -5.54
C LEU A 30 -21.13 -0.54 -5.20
N THR A 31 -21.68 0.60 -4.77
CA THR A 31 -20.86 1.73 -4.33
C THR A 31 -20.00 1.33 -3.14
N ASP A 32 -20.56 0.61 -2.17
CA ASP A 32 -19.80 0.13 -1.00
C ASP A 32 -18.66 -0.80 -1.42
N LEU A 33 -18.93 -1.68 -2.37
CA LEU A 33 -17.90 -2.60 -2.89
C LEU A 33 -16.80 -1.83 -3.62
N ASN A 34 -17.16 -0.86 -4.44
CA ASN A 34 -16.21 -0.02 -5.16
C ASN A 34 -15.37 0.80 -4.21
N ASP A 35 -15.94 1.33 -3.14
CA ASP A 35 -15.22 2.07 -2.12
C ASP A 35 -14.19 1.20 -1.42
N ALA A 36 -14.55 -0.04 -1.10
CA ALA A 36 -13.63 -1.00 -0.48
C ALA A 36 -12.50 -1.37 -1.45
N GLN A 37 -12.80 -1.53 -2.73
CA GLN A 37 -11.80 -1.80 -3.75
C GLN A 37 -10.83 -0.64 -3.91
N LEU A 38 -11.35 0.59 -3.89
CA LEU A 38 -10.50 1.79 -3.98
C LEU A 38 -9.58 1.87 -2.77
N ALA A 39 -10.09 1.61 -1.57
CA ALA A 39 -9.29 1.62 -0.35
C ALA A 39 -8.16 0.58 -0.43
N LEU A 40 -8.46 -0.61 -0.95
CA LEU A 40 -7.46 -1.66 -1.14
C LEU A 40 -6.38 -1.23 -2.13
N THR A 41 -6.80 -0.66 -3.26
CA THR A 41 -5.87 -0.16 -4.28
C THR A 41 -4.95 0.92 -3.70
N GLN A 42 -5.51 1.85 -2.93
CA GLN A 42 -4.74 2.91 -2.29
C GLN A 42 -3.75 2.35 -1.27
N ALA A 43 -4.16 1.34 -0.49
CA ALA A 43 -3.28 0.70 0.48
C ALA A 43 -2.12 -0.02 -0.21
N ARG A 44 -2.39 -0.73 -1.30
CA ARG A 44 -1.35 -1.39 -2.08
C ARG A 44 -0.38 -0.40 -2.70
N LEU A 45 -0.90 0.72 -3.19
CA LEU A 45 -0.07 1.77 -3.77
C LEU A 45 0.83 2.39 -2.69
N ALA A 46 0.29 2.64 -1.51
CA ALA A 46 1.06 3.17 -0.39
C ALA A 46 2.17 2.21 0.03
N GLU A 47 1.89 0.91 0.05
CA GLU A 47 2.90 -0.11 0.33
C GLU A 47 4.02 -0.08 -0.70
N SER A 48 3.66 -0.02 -1.98
CA SER A 48 4.64 0.07 -3.07
C SER A 48 5.48 1.33 -2.95
N GLN A 49 4.87 2.46 -2.61
CA GLN A 49 5.60 3.71 -2.42
C GLN A 49 6.54 3.64 -1.22
N ALA A 50 6.14 2.97 -0.14
CA ALA A 50 6.98 2.82 1.03
C ALA A 50 8.23 2.00 0.69
N VAL A 51 8.08 0.92 -0.06
CA VAL A 51 9.22 0.11 -0.53
C VAL A 51 10.10 0.93 -1.46
N TYR A 52 9.51 1.63 -2.40
CA TYR A 52 10.24 2.45 -3.37
C TYR A 52 11.03 3.54 -2.65
N ASN A 53 10.39 4.24 -1.72
CA ASN A 53 11.03 5.31 -0.96
C ASN A 53 12.22 4.79 -0.14
N PHE A 54 12.08 3.59 0.42
CA PHE A 54 13.17 2.96 1.16
C PHE A 54 14.37 2.70 0.25
N ILE A 55 14.12 2.15 -0.94
CA ILE A 55 15.18 1.84 -1.91
C ILE A 55 15.84 3.13 -2.41
N VAL A 56 15.05 4.15 -2.73
CA VAL A 56 15.57 5.43 -3.20
C VAL A 56 16.43 6.10 -2.13
N ALA A 57 15.96 6.12 -0.88
CA ALA A 57 16.71 6.70 0.22
C ALA A 57 18.06 5.99 0.41
N LYS A 58 18.05 4.67 0.34
CA LYS A 58 19.28 3.87 0.46
C LYS A 58 20.24 4.17 -0.69
N THR A 59 19.73 4.23 -1.91
CA THR A 59 20.53 4.52 -3.09
C THR A 59 21.14 5.90 -3.03
N GLN A 60 20.36 6.90 -2.61
CA GLN A 60 20.86 8.26 -2.47
C GLN A 60 21.97 8.36 -1.44
N LEU A 61 21.82 7.66 -0.34
CA LEU A 61 22.85 7.61 0.69
C LEU A 61 24.14 7.01 0.15
N GLU A 62 24.03 5.91 -0.59
CA GLU A 62 25.18 5.26 -1.21
C GLU A 62 25.85 6.17 -2.24
N GLN A 63 25.10 6.89 -3.04
CA GLN A 63 25.63 7.82 -4.02
C GLN A 63 26.38 8.96 -3.35
N THR A 64 25.85 9.49 -2.26
CA THR A 64 26.51 10.56 -1.52
C THR A 64 27.86 10.09 -0.98
N LEU A 65 27.89 8.88 -0.40
CA LEU A 65 29.14 8.30 0.09
C LEU A 65 30.12 8.03 -1.05
N GLY A 66 29.61 7.57 -2.18
CA GLY A 66 30.42 7.32 -3.37
C GLY A 66 31.02 8.61 -3.91
N GLN A 67 30.26 9.69 -3.92
CA GLN A 67 30.76 11.00 -4.36
C GLN A 67 31.87 11.52 -3.45
N ASP A 68 31.70 11.36 -2.15
CA ASP A 68 32.72 11.74 -1.19
C ASP A 68 34.01 10.97 -1.42
N PHE A 69 33.90 9.72 -1.82
CA PHE A 69 35.04 8.89 -2.11
C PHE A 69 35.79 9.29 -3.38
N THR A 70 35.05 9.76 -4.37
CA THR A 70 35.66 10.11 -5.66
C THR A 70 36.38 11.44 -5.64
N GLU A 71 36.14 12.26 -4.65
CA GLU A 71 36.87 13.54 -4.49
C GLU A 71 38.15 13.34 -3.67
#